data_bc4d1f1b626ca1775410a7c75a51a380
#
_entry.id   bc4d1f1b626ca1775410a7c75a51a380
#
_cell.length_a   1.000
_cell.length_b   1.000
_cell.length_c   1.000
_cell.angle_alpha   90.00
_cell.angle_beta   90.00
_cell.angle_gamma   90.00
#
_symmetry.space_group_name_H-M   'P 1'
#
loop_
_entity.id
_entity.type
_entity.pdbx_description
1 polymer ?
#
loop_
_entity_poly.entity_id
_entity_poly.type
_entity_poly.pdbx_seq_one_letter_code
_entity_poly.pdbx_strand_id
1 'polypeptide(L)'
;MFKKYFCFSFLIFSASLLITWSAIGQSKMLSKGDAAPVFSAQASLAGSAFDFSLRTALAKGPVVIYFYPSAYTGGCDLEAHTFAELKDKFTAAGATIIGVSADDIQRLNSFSSDPNYCAGKFPVASDPEGKIATTYGLTFTPPKIGIKDVRGQEVTHGFIPRTTFVIDKKGEIVAVFSSEADHISPAEHVEKALAIVKAL
;
A
#
# COMPACT_ATOMS: atom_id res chain seq x y z
N MET A 1 73.46 -40.65 -30.41
CA MET A 1 73.05 -39.25 -30.45
C MET A 1 71.52 -39.19 -30.26
N PHE A 2 71.03 -39.24 -29.01
CA PHE A 2 69.59 -39.33 -28.67
C PHE A 2 69.04 -37.93 -28.28
N LYS A 3 68.13 -37.36 -29.04
CA LYS A 3 67.38 -36.15 -28.75
C LYS A 3 66.15 -36.52 -27.93
N LYS A 4 66.10 -36.08 -26.64
CA LYS A 4 64.92 -36.18 -25.78
C LYS A 4 63.98 -35.04 -26.11
N TYR A 5 62.72 -35.38 -26.50
CA TYR A 5 61.63 -34.43 -26.61
C TYR A 5 60.95 -34.35 -25.24
N PHE A 6 60.94 -33.14 -24.66
CA PHE A 6 60.26 -32.83 -23.37
C PHE A 6 58.84 -32.35 -23.76
N CYS A 7 57.85 -33.16 -23.41
CA CYS A 7 56.44 -32.82 -23.68
C CYS A 7 55.94 -32.01 -22.45
N PHE A 8 55.67 -30.72 -22.66
CA PHE A 8 55.11 -29.81 -21.66
C PHE A 8 53.59 -29.89 -21.73
N SER A 9 52.95 -30.63 -20.81
CA SER A 9 51.49 -30.68 -20.71
C SER A 9 50.98 -29.40 -20.02
N PHE A 10 50.32 -28.54 -20.75
CA PHE A 10 49.63 -27.37 -20.24
C PHE A 10 48.24 -27.78 -19.72
N LEU A 11 48.10 -27.88 -18.41
CA LEU A 11 46.80 -28.03 -17.72
C LEU A 11 46.08 -26.68 -17.69
N ILE A 12 45.09 -26.53 -18.57
CA ILE A 12 44.19 -25.40 -18.57
C ILE A 12 43.13 -25.62 -17.48
N PHE A 13 43.28 -24.92 -16.35
CA PHE A 13 42.31 -24.90 -15.29
C PHE A 13 41.18 -23.92 -15.69
N SER A 14 40.09 -24.45 -16.22
CA SER A 14 38.87 -23.67 -16.54
C SER A 14 38.12 -23.39 -15.24
N ALA A 15 38.26 -22.20 -14.70
CA ALA A 15 37.46 -21.72 -13.59
C ALA A 15 36.08 -21.33 -14.10
N SER A 16 35.10 -22.22 -13.91
CA SER A 16 33.67 -21.93 -14.19
C SER A 16 33.15 -20.96 -13.12
N LEU A 17 33.00 -19.70 -13.50
CA LEU A 17 32.39 -18.68 -12.67
C LEU A 17 30.87 -18.96 -12.65
N LEU A 18 30.37 -19.57 -11.58
CA LEU A 18 28.94 -19.72 -11.33
C LEU A 18 28.37 -18.34 -10.95
N ILE A 19 27.83 -17.63 -11.93
CA ILE A 19 27.04 -16.44 -11.69
C ILE A 19 25.69 -16.90 -11.14
N THR A 20 25.55 -16.84 -9.81
CA THR A 20 24.24 -17.01 -9.15
C THR A 20 23.40 -15.78 -9.47
N TRP A 21 22.50 -15.88 -10.41
CA TRP A 21 21.47 -14.88 -10.65
C TRP A 21 20.50 -14.95 -9.48
N SER A 22 20.64 -14.02 -8.52
CA SER A 22 19.63 -13.80 -7.51
C SER A 22 18.37 -13.30 -8.25
N ALA A 23 17.37 -14.17 -8.39
CA ALA A 23 16.06 -13.76 -8.83
C ALA A 23 15.56 -12.72 -7.81
N ILE A 24 15.41 -11.47 -8.25
CA ILE A 24 14.69 -10.45 -7.51
C ILE A 24 13.24 -10.92 -7.52
N GLY A 25 12.88 -11.69 -6.50
CA GLY A 25 11.52 -12.18 -6.31
C GLY A 25 10.60 -10.99 -6.13
N GLN A 26 9.66 -10.82 -7.04
CA GLN A 26 8.53 -9.93 -6.86
C GLN A 26 7.85 -10.34 -5.54
N SER A 27 7.81 -9.45 -4.54
CA SER A 27 7.20 -9.76 -3.26
C SER A 27 5.72 -10.08 -3.50
N LYS A 28 5.32 -11.28 -3.08
CA LYS A 28 3.91 -11.69 -3.16
C LYS A 28 3.07 -10.76 -2.29
N MET A 29 1.93 -10.29 -2.79
CA MET A 29 0.95 -9.54 -2.00
C MET A 29 0.59 -10.33 -0.74
N LEU A 30 0.58 -9.65 0.40
CA LEU A 30 0.21 -10.25 1.68
C LEU A 30 -1.25 -10.71 1.65
N SER A 31 -1.53 -11.74 2.41
CA SER A 31 -2.81 -12.43 2.44
C SER A 31 -3.33 -12.62 3.87
N LYS A 32 -4.56 -13.09 4.00
CA LYS A 32 -5.12 -13.48 5.31
C LYS A 32 -4.20 -14.47 6.02
N GLY A 33 -3.93 -14.22 7.28
CA GLY A 33 -3.03 -14.98 8.16
C GLY A 33 -1.61 -14.43 8.25
N ASP A 34 -1.21 -13.53 7.33
CA ASP A 34 0.10 -12.90 7.40
C ASP A 34 0.12 -11.81 8.47
N ALA A 35 1.30 -11.57 9.05
CA ALA A 35 1.52 -10.44 9.96
C ALA A 35 1.60 -9.14 9.15
N ALA A 36 0.85 -8.13 9.56
CA ALA A 36 0.88 -6.81 8.94
C ALA A 36 2.20 -6.08 9.27
N PRO A 37 2.99 -5.64 8.27
CA PRO A 37 4.15 -4.82 8.49
C PRO A 37 3.79 -3.51 9.18
N VAL A 38 4.42 -3.25 10.32
CA VAL A 38 4.19 -1.99 11.04
C VAL A 38 4.95 -0.85 10.34
N PHE A 39 4.30 0.31 10.24
CA PHE A 39 4.90 1.49 9.63
C PHE A 39 4.55 2.76 10.42
N SER A 40 5.30 3.82 10.16
CA SER A 40 4.96 5.20 10.51
C SER A 40 5.04 6.04 9.25
N ALA A 41 4.14 7.00 9.10
CA ALA A 41 4.07 7.88 7.94
C ALA A 41 3.52 9.25 8.33
N GLN A 42 3.87 10.29 7.57
CA GLN A 42 3.13 11.53 7.62
C GLN A 42 1.71 11.29 7.11
N ALA A 43 0.73 11.69 7.90
CA ALA A 43 -0.68 11.58 7.57
C ALA A 43 -1.37 12.93 7.80
N SER A 44 -2.53 13.09 7.19
CA SER A 44 -3.38 14.26 7.38
C SER A 44 -4.76 13.86 7.90
N LEU A 45 -5.25 14.61 8.87
CA LEU A 45 -6.61 14.51 9.39
C LEU A 45 -7.21 15.92 9.46
N ALA A 46 -8.36 16.12 8.85
CA ALA A 46 -9.06 17.42 8.84
C ALA A 46 -8.14 18.59 8.42
N GLY A 47 -7.27 18.37 7.44
CA GLY A 47 -6.36 19.38 6.89
C GLY A 47 -5.06 19.57 7.68
N SER A 48 -4.86 18.86 8.78
CA SER A 48 -3.69 18.98 9.64
C SER A 48 -2.79 17.75 9.54
N ALA A 49 -1.50 17.98 9.23
CA ALA A 49 -0.51 16.92 9.16
C ALA A 49 -0.07 16.46 10.56
N PHE A 50 0.18 15.16 10.70
CA PHE A 50 0.69 14.53 11.92
C PHE A 50 1.44 13.23 11.59
N ASP A 51 2.19 12.69 12.56
CA ASP A 51 2.86 11.41 12.42
C ASP A 51 1.92 10.27 12.84
N PHE A 52 1.48 9.46 11.86
CA PHE A 52 0.69 8.26 12.10
C PHE A 52 1.62 7.07 12.40
N SER A 53 1.19 6.20 13.33
CA SER A 53 1.85 4.93 13.62
C SER A 53 0.83 3.79 13.65
N LEU A 54 1.01 2.79 12.79
CA LEU A 54 0.16 1.60 12.77
C LEU A 54 0.21 0.85 14.11
N ARG A 55 1.38 0.76 14.74
CA ARG A 55 1.52 0.13 16.07
C ARG A 55 0.63 0.79 17.12
N THR A 56 0.61 2.12 17.14
CA THR A 56 -0.23 2.89 18.06
C THR A 56 -1.71 2.74 17.77
N ALA A 57 -2.08 2.63 16.48
CA ALA A 57 -3.46 2.39 16.09
C ALA A 57 -3.94 0.99 16.49
N LEU A 58 -3.14 -0.05 16.27
CA LEU A 58 -3.44 -1.44 16.64
C LEU A 58 -3.59 -1.63 18.16
N ALA A 59 -2.88 -0.85 18.96
CA ALA A 59 -3.05 -0.88 20.42
C ALA A 59 -4.45 -0.43 20.87
N LYS A 60 -5.18 0.31 20.02
CA LYS A 60 -6.56 0.78 20.30
C LYS A 60 -7.63 -0.19 19.78
N GLY A 61 -7.35 -0.97 18.74
CA GLY A 61 -8.29 -1.89 18.13
C GLY A 61 -7.88 -2.31 16.71
N PRO A 62 -8.78 -2.99 15.96
CA PRO A 62 -8.54 -3.34 14.56
C PRO A 62 -8.26 -2.10 13.69
N VAL A 63 -7.50 -2.30 12.61
CA VAL A 63 -7.18 -1.23 11.66
C VAL A 63 -7.56 -1.66 10.25
N VAL A 64 -8.26 -0.79 9.54
CA VAL A 64 -8.50 -0.91 8.11
C VAL A 64 -7.53 0.02 7.40
N ILE A 65 -6.61 -0.57 6.63
CA ILE A 65 -5.72 0.18 5.73
C ILE A 65 -6.27 0.03 4.32
N TYR A 66 -6.60 1.13 3.66
CA TYR A 66 -6.92 1.09 2.24
C TYR A 66 -5.87 1.85 1.44
N PHE A 67 -5.20 1.14 0.54
CA PHE A 67 -4.32 1.72 -0.47
C PHE A 67 -5.14 2.15 -1.67
N TYR A 68 -4.86 3.35 -2.20
CA TYR A 68 -5.58 3.88 -3.35
C TYR A 68 -4.66 4.64 -4.30
N PRO A 69 -4.99 4.68 -5.62
CA PRO A 69 -4.12 5.25 -6.65
C PRO A 69 -3.78 6.73 -6.46
N SER A 70 -4.76 7.60 -6.23
CA SER A 70 -4.55 9.04 -6.07
C SER A 70 -5.80 9.74 -5.53
N ALA A 71 -5.62 10.71 -4.65
CA ALA A 71 -6.65 11.63 -4.21
C ALA A 71 -7.23 12.42 -5.40
N TYR A 72 -8.49 12.84 -5.30
CA TYR A 72 -9.20 13.58 -6.33
C TYR A 72 -9.33 12.84 -7.68
N THR A 73 -9.50 11.51 -7.62
CA THR A 73 -9.81 10.69 -8.80
C THR A 73 -11.04 9.84 -8.53
N GLY A 74 -11.99 9.81 -9.47
CA GLY A 74 -13.38 9.37 -9.28
C GLY A 74 -13.60 8.13 -8.38
N GLY A 75 -12.92 7.02 -8.63
CA GLY A 75 -13.04 5.82 -7.78
C GLY A 75 -12.46 5.99 -6.37
N CYS A 76 -11.38 6.79 -6.22
CA CYS A 76 -10.78 7.06 -4.91
C CYS A 76 -11.64 8.02 -4.09
N ASP A 77 -12.27 8.98 -4.76
CA ASP A 77 -13.19 9.93 -4.15
C ASP A 77 -14.43 9.21 -3.61
N LEU A 78 -15.00 8.28 -4.39
CA LEU A 78 -16.11 7.44 -3.96
C LEU A 78 -15.75 6.58 -2.74
N GLU A 79 -14.58 5.95 -2.73
CA GLU A 79 -14.12 5.14 -1.60
C GLU A 79 -13.96 5.97 -0.33
N ALA A 80 -13.29 7.13 -0.43
CA ALA A 80 -13.08 8.04 0.68
C ALA A 80 -14.41 8.58 1.23
N HIS A 81 -15.33 8.97 0.35
CA HIS A 81 -16.67 9.42 0.72
C HIS A 81 -17.44 8.31 1.46
N THR A 82 -17.42 7.08 0.93
CA THR A 82 -18.09 5.93 1.56
C THR A 82 -17.50 5.62 2.94
N PHE A 83 -16.17 5.68 3.11
CA PHE A 83 -15.55 5.58 4.43
C PHE A 83 -16.01 6.70 5.37
N ALA A 84 -16.12 7.93 4.88
CA ALA A 84 -16.57 9.07 5.66
C ALA A 84 -18.03 8.92 6.13
N GLU A 85 -18.92 8.42 5.27
CA GLU A 85 -20.32 8.14 5.63
C GLU A 85 -20.43 7.02 6.67
N LEU A 86 -19.63 5.98 6.55
CA LEU A 86 -19.69 4.82 7.43
C LEU A 86 -18.74 4.91 8.65
N LYS A 87 -18.02 6.03 8.83
CA LYS A 87 -17.01 6.21 9.88
C LYS A 87 -17.51 5.87 11.27
N ASP A 88 -18.72 6.28 11.63
CA ASP A 88 -19.29 6.03 12.94
C ASP A 88 -19.53 4.53 13.20
N LYS A 89 -19.87 3.77 12.14
CA LYS A 89 -20.02 2.31 12.24
C LYS A 89 -18.68 1.60 12.46
N PHE A 90 -17.60 2.08 11.83
CA PHE A 90 -16.23 1.60 12.09
C PHE A 90 -15.80 1.93 13.51
N THR A 91 -16.08 3.16 13.97
CA THR A 91 -15.77 3.57 15.34
C THR A 91 -16.53 2.73 16.37
N ALA A 92 -17.82 2.47 16.15
CA ALA A 92 -18.63 1.60 17.02
C ALA A 92 -18.10 0.16 17.06
N ALA A 93 -17.48 -0.31 15.98
CA ALA A 93 -16.78 -1.61 15.95
C ALA A 93 -15.33 -1.54 16.50
N GLY A 94 -14.91 -0.41 17.07
CA GLY A 94 -13.58 -0.19 17.64
C GLY A 94 -12.45 -0.06 16.59
N ALA A 95 -12.78 0.07 15.31
CA ALA A 95 -11.79 0.08 14.22
C ALA A 95 -11.31 1.48 13.86
N THR A 96 -10.01 1.57 13.56
CA THR A 96 -9.38 2.76 12.96
C THR A 96 -9.32 2.57 11.45
N ILE A 97 -9.60 3.64 10.67
CA ILE A 97 -9.43 3.70 9.22
C ILE A 97 -8.21 4.55 8.90
N ILE A 98 -7.40 4.13 7.95
CA ILE A 98 -6.31 4.91 7.35
C ILE A 98 -6.23 4.66 5.86
N GLY A 99 -6.28 5.72 5.04
CA GLY A 99 -5.96 5.65 3.62
C GLY A 99 -4.46 5.83 3.40
N VAL A 100 -3.92 5.19 2.36
CA VAL A 100 -2.50 5.33 1.99
C VAL A 100 -2.39 5.50 0.48
N SER A 101 -1.74 6.57 0.04
CA SER A 101 -1.47 6.82 -1.39
C SER A 101 -0.09 7.45 -1.59
N ALA A 102 0.31 7.59 -2.85
CA ALA A 102 1.56 8.26 -3.20
C ALA A 102 1.42 9.80 -3.27
N ASP A 103 0.26 10.35 -2.96
CA ASP A 103 0.06 11.78 -2.88
C ASP A 103 0.95 12.41 -1.80
N ASP A 104 1.45 13.63 -2.05
CA ASP A 104 2.19 14.40 -1.05
C ASP A 104 1.28 14.88 0.10
N ILE A 105 1.89 15.29 1.20
CA ILE A 105 1.14 15.68 2.40
C ILE A 105 0.32 16.95 2.18
N GLN A 106 0.73 17.87 1.32
CA GLN A 106 0.00 19.09 1.01
C GLN A 106 -1.31 18.78 0.28
N ARG A 107 -1.25 17.84 -0.69
CA ARG A 107 -2.43 17.36 -1.40
C ARG A 107 -3.37 16.60 -0.45
N LEU A 108 -2.81 15.78 0.43
CA LEU A 108 -3.58 15.05 1.44
C LEU A 108 -4.20 15.96 2.52
N ASN A 109 -3.56 17.09 2.87
CA ASN A 109 -4.17 18.08 3.76
C ASN A 109 -5.49 18.62 3.16
N SER A 110 -5.47 18.96 1.88
CA SER A 110 -6.67 19.40 1.19
C SER A 110 -7.72 18.29 1.10
N PHE A 111 -7.31 17.07 0.74
CA PHE A 111 -8.21 15.92 0.56
C PHE A 111 -8.85 15.46 1.87
N SER A 112 -8.08 15.44 2.97
CA SER A 112 -8.57 15.00 4.27
C SER A 112 -9.65 15.93 4.87
N SER A 113 -9.58 17.23 4.57
CA SER A 113 -10.53 18.22 5.05
C SER A 113 -11.74 18.43 4.13
N ASP A 114 -11.65 18.00 2.87
CA ASP A 114 -12.69 18.23 1.88
C ASP A 114 -14.00 17.49 2.26
N PRO A 115 -15.12 18.23 2.41
CA PRO A 115 -16.40 17.66 2.84
C PRO A 115 -16.96 16.62 1.86
N ASN A 116 -16.55 16.64 0.59
CA ASN A 116 -17.02 15.70 -0.42
C ASN A 116 -16.28 14.35 -0.39
N TYR A 117 -15.15 14.26 0.36
CA TYR A 117 -14.31 13.07 0.38
C TYR A 117 -14.10 12.56 1.80
N CYS A 118 -12.97 12.87 2.44
CA CYS A 118 -12.71 12.39 3.81
C CYS A 118 -13.51 13.14 4.89
N ALA A 119 -13.97 14.35 4.59
CA ALA A 119 -14.80 15.19 5.46
C ALA A 119 -14.20 15.39 6.89
N GLY A 120 -12.88 15.37 7.03
CA GLY A 120 -12.21 15.47 8.32
C GLY A 120 -12.39 14.28 9.26
N LYS A 121 -12.94 13.15 8.80
CA LYS A 121 -13.41 12.07 9.67
C LYS A 121 -12.39 10.97 9.93
N PHE A 122 -11.43 10.78 9.05
CA PHE A 122 -10.36 9.77 9.20
C PHE A 122 -9.08 10.23 8.50
N PRO A 123 -7.90 9.71 8.91
CA PRO A 123 -6.63 10.11 8.34
C PRO A 123 -6.34 9.47 6.98
N VAL A 124 -5.53 10.19 6.18
CA VAL A 124 -4.89 9.70 4.96
C VAL A 124 -3.38 9.93 5.06
N ALA A 125 -2.58 8.92 4.71
CA ALA A 125 -1.12 8.91 4.85
C ALA A 125 -0.42 8.97 3.49
N SER A 126 0.73 9.64 3.47
CA SER A 126 1.60 9.83 2.32
C SER A 126 2.66 8.73 2.23
N ASP A 127 2.71 8.04 1.10
CA ASP A 127 3.72 7.04 0.73
C ASP A 127 4.29 7.36 -0.67
N PRO A 128 4.96 8.51 -0.86
CA PRO A 128 5.31 9.05 -2.18
C PRO A 128 6.25 8.16 -3.00
N GLU A 129 7.00 7.30 -2.34
CA GLU A 129 7.91 6.34 -2.98
C GLU A 129 7.35 4.90 -3.03
N GLY A 130 6.12 4.67 -2.54
CA GLY A 130 5.50 3.35 -2.48
C GLY A 130 6.21 2.36 -1.55
N LYS A 131 6.98 2.86 -0.58
CA LYS A 131 7.74 2.00 0.34
C LYS A 131 6.82 1.19 1.24
N ILE A 132 5.78 1.83 1.80
CA ILE A 132 4.81 1.15 2.65
C ILE A 132 4.05 0.13 1.80
N ALA A 133 3.52 0.54 0.65
CA ALA A 133 2.80 -0.33 -0.29
C ALA A 133 3.62 -1.57 -0.66
N THR A 134 4.92 -1.40 -0.94
CA THR A 134 5.83 -2.49 -1.28
C THR A 134 6.00 -3.50 -0.14
N THR A 135 6.01 -3.06 1.15
CA THR A 135 6.06 -4.00 2.29
C THR A 135 4.80 -4.86 2.41
N TYR A 136 3.67 -4.38 1.89
CA TYR A 136 2.41 -5.15 1.78
C TYR A 136 2.35 -6.00 0.50
N GLY A 137 3.43 -6.02 -0.29
CA GLY A 137 3.53 -6.76 -1.55
C GLY A 137 2.74 -6.13 -2.69
N LEU A 138 2.40 -4.85 -2.59
CA LEU A 138 1.74 -4.10 -3.66
C LEU A 138 2.76 -3.53 -4.64
N THR A 139 2.41 -3.56 -5.94
CA THR A 139 3.26 -3.01 -6.99
C THR A 139 3.09 -1.50 -7.06
N PHE A 140 4.17 -0.76 -6.80
CA PHE A 140 4.22 0.68 -7.05
C PHE A 140 4.55 0.93 -8.52
N THR A 141 3.68 1.64 -9.24
CA THR A 141 3.89 1.97 -10.66
C THR A 141 4.35 3.42 -10.81
N PRO A 142 5.26 3.71 -11.77
CA PRO A 142 5.72 5.08 -12.02
C PRO A 142 4.57 6.03 -12.40
N PRO A 143 4.78 7.37 -12.26
CA PRO A 143 3.82 8.35 -12.73
C PRO A 143 3.57 8.23 -14.23
N LYS A 144 2.33 8.49 -14.66
CA LYS A 144 1.93 8.50 -16.06
C LYS A 144 1.70 9.94 -16.51
N ILE A 145 2.35 10.33 -17.61
CA ILE A 145 2.24 11.68 -18.17
C ILE A 145 0.78 11.94 -18.63
N GLY A 146 0.27 13.12 -18.33
CA GLY A 146 -1.03 13.61 -18.82
C GLY A 146 -2.24 13.10 -18.02
N ILE A 147 -2.04 12.37 -16.93
CA ILE A 147 -3.13 12.02 -16.02
C ILE A 147 -3.51 13.27 -15.20
N LYS A 148 -4.79 13.65 -15.26
CA LYS A 148 -5.35 14.76 -14.48
C LYS A 148 -6.39 14.25 -13.50
N ASP A 149 -6.44 14.90 -12.36
CA ASP A 149 -7.50 14.68 -11.36
C ASP A 149 -8.82 15.38 -11.77
N VAL A 150 -9.88 15.18 -10.98
CA VAL A 150 -11.20 15.79 -11.25
C VAL A 150 -11.19 17.33 -11.20
N ARG A 151 -10.15 17.95 -10.65
CA ARG A 151 -9.93 19.40 -10.60
C ARG A 151 -9.12 19.91 -11.79
N GLY A 152 -8.69 19.01 -12.70
CA GLY A 152 -7.83 19.32 -13.85
C GLY A 152 -6.35 19.46 -13.51
N GLN A 153 -5.91 19.16 -12.27
CA GLN A 153 -4.52 19.17 -11.86
C GLN A 153 -3.80 17.91 -12.30
N GLU A 154 -2.56 18.01 -12.74
CA GLU A 154 -1.76 16.84 -13.11
C GLU A 154 -1.42 15.99 -11.87
N VAL A 155 -1.52 14.66 -12.04
CA VAL A 155 -1.06 13.68 -11.06
C VAL A 155 0.38 13.32 -11.43
N THR A 156 1.34 13.84 -10.66
CA THR A 156 2.77 13.73 -10.96
C THR A 156 3.51 12.65 -10.17
N HIS A 157 2.81 11.95 -9.29
CA HIS A 157 3.35 10.84 -8.49
C HIS A 157 2.98 9.47 -9.10
N GLY A 158 3.60 8.40 -8.59
CA GLY A 158 3.27 7.03 -8.95
C GLY A 158 1.94 6.56 -8.38
N PHE A 159 1.55 5.33 -8.73
CA PHE A 159 0.25 4.78 -8.34
C PHE A 159 0.41 3.49 -7.53
N ILE A 160 -0.40 3.38 -6.49
CA ILE A 160 -0.58 2.18 -5.67
C ILE A 160 -1.90 1.53 -6.08
N PRO A 161 -1.95 0.20 -6.35
CA PRO A 161 -3.21 -0.46 -6.70
C PRO A 161 -4.20 -0.43 -5.53
N ARG A 162 -5.49 -0.24 -5.84
CA ARG A 162 -6.55 -0.23 -4.84
C ARG A 162 -6.63 -1.57 -4.13
N THR A 163 -6.25 -1.59 -2.86
CA THR A 163 -6.24 -2.79 -2.04
C THR A 163 -6.54 -2.42 -0.59
N THR A 164 -7.48 -3.13 0.02
CA THR A 164 -7.87 -2.91 1.42
C THR A 164 -7.45 -4.10 2.27
N PHE A 165 -6.72 -3.84 3.34
CA PHE A 165 -6.34 -4.81 4.37
C PHE A 165 -7.12 -4.53 5.64
N VAL A 166 -7.73 -5.57 6.21
CA VAL A 166 -8.32 -5.52 7.54
C VAL A 166 -7.39 -6.26 8.49
N ILE A 167 -6.94 -5.58 9.53
CA ILE A 167 -5.93 -6.08 10.48
C ILE A 167 -6.54 -6.11 11.86
N ASP A 168 -6.44 -7.25 12.54
CA ASP A 168 -6.91 -7.39 13.91
C ASP A 168 -5.98 -6.67 14.91
N LYS A 169 -6.41 -6.53 16.15
CA LYS A 169 -5.62 -5.86 17.21
C LYS A 169 -4.29 -6.57 17.54
N LYS A 170 -4.08 -7.82 17.08
CA LYS A 170 -2.82 -8.55 17.26
C LYS A 170 -1.83 -8.28 16.12
N GLY A 171 -2.28 -7.57 15.06
CA GLY A 171 -1.48 -7.28 13.89
C GLY A 171 -1.53 -8.36 12.81
N GLU A 172 -2.50 -9.29 12.89
CA GLU A 172 -2.74 -10.29 11.84
C GLU A 172 -3.70 -9.73 10.79
N ILE A 173 -3.40 -9.93 9.51
CA ILE A 173 -4.28 -9.62 8.39
C ILE A 173 -5.41 -10.65 8.37
N VAL A 174 -6.64 -10.23 8.64
CA VAL A 174 -7.83 -11.10 8.68
C VAL A 174 -8.63 -11.09 7.38
N ALA A 175 -8.46 -10.06 6.55
CA ALA A 175 -9.03 -9.99 5.20
C ALA A 175 -8.21 -9.07 4.29
N VAL A 176 -8.24 -9.38 2.99
CA VAL A 176 -7.66 -8.54 1.92
C VAL A 176 -8.67 -8.47 0.80
N PHE A 177 -8.84 -7.27 0.23
CA PHE A 177 -9.70 -7.02 -0.94
C PHE A 177 -8.92 -6.22 -1.97
N SER A 178 -8.95 -6.66 -3.23
CA SER A 178 -8.26 -6.01 -4.36
C SER A 178 -9.27 -5.71 -5.47
N SER A 179 -9.35 -4.46 -5.93
CA SER A 179 -10.23 -4.13 -7.07
C SER A 179 -9.88 -4.91 -8.33
N GLU A 180 -8.58 -5.17 -8.55
CA GLU A 180 -8.11 -5.88 -9.74
C GLU A 180 -8.38 -7.39 -9.64
N ALA A 181 -8.03 -8.01 -8.52
CA ALA A 181 -8.15 -9.47 -8.36
C ALA A 181 -9.59 -9.92 -8.07
N ASP A 182 -10.35 -9.15 -7.29
CA ASP A 182 -11.70 -9.53 -6.83
C ASP A 182 -12.81 -8.91 -7.68
N HIS A 183 -12.47 -8.01 -8.63
CA HIS A 183 -13.40 -7.30 -9.51
C HIS A 183 -14.50 -6.54 -8.76
N ILE A 184 -14.16 -5.93 -7.62
CA ILE A 184 -15.08 -5.20 -6.77
C ILE A 184 -14.91 -3.67 -6.92
N SER A 185 -16.02 -2.96 -6.71
CA SER A 185 -16.06 -1.51 -6.74
C SER A 185 -15.43 -0.87 -5.50
N PRO A 186 -15.05 0.42 -5.56
CA PRO A 186 -14.54 1.14 -4.40
C PRO A 186 -15.45 1.11 -3.17
N ALA A 187 -16.78 1.20 -3.36
CA ALA A 187 -17.75 1.13 -2.27
C ALA A 187 -17.80 -0.27 -1.62
N GLU A 188 -17.70 -1.34 -2.43
CA GLU A 188 -17.67 -2.72 -1.92
C GLU A 188 -16.45 -3.00 -1.04
N HIS A 189 -15.29 -2.36 -1.28
CA HIS A 189 -14.14 -2.44 -0.37
C HIS A 189 -14.53 -2.01 1.03
N VAL A 190 -15.24 -0.88 1.15
CA VAL A 190 -15.64 -0.30 2.44
C VAL A 190 -16.68 -1.17 3.14
N GLU A 191 -17.71 -1.62 2.42
CA GLU A 191 -18.77 -2.46 2.97
C GLU A 191 -18.25 -3.81 3.47
N LYS A 192 -17.38 -4.46 2.68
CA LYS A 192 -16.74 -5.72 3.05
C LYS A 192 -15.81 -5.55 4.27
N ALA A 193 -14.99 -4.47 4.29
CA ALA A 193 -14.14 -4.17 5.44
C ALA A 193 -14.97 -3.94 6.71
N LEU A 194 -16.10 -3.20 6.62
CA LEU A 194 -17.00 -2.99 7.73
C LEU A 194 -17.62 -4.30 8.25
N ALA A 195 -18.02 -5.17 7.34
CA ALA A 195 -18.56 -6.48 7.73
C ALA A 195 -17.53 -7.32 8.52
N ILE A 196 -16.27 -7.30 8.09
CA ILE A 196 -15.20 -8.02 8.78
C ILE A 196 -14.93 -7.43 10.17
N VAL A 197 -14.73 -6.10 10.31
CA VAL A 197 -14.42 -5.49 11.62
C VAL A 197 -15.55 -5.65 12.63
N LYS A 198 -16.82 -5.75 12.19
CA LYS A 198 -17.95 -6.05 13.07
C LYS A 198 -17.96 -7.48 13.58
N ALA A 199 -17.26 -8.39 12.93
CA ALA A 199 -17.19 -9.80 13.31
C ALA A 199 -15.97 -10.12 14.18
N LEU A 200 -15.05 -9.14 14.41
CA LEU A 200 -13.88 -9.28 15.27
C LEU A 200 -14.23 -9.05 16.74
#